data_100e28d9379372c77f468e17e2bb8e04
#
_entry.id   100e28d9379372c77f468e17e2bb8e04
#
_cell.length_a   1.000
_cell.length_b   1.000
_cell.length_c   1.000
_cell.angle_alpha   90.00
_cell.angle_beta   90.00
_cell.angle_gamma   90.00
#
_symmetry.space_group_name_H-M   'P 1'
#
loop_
_entity.id
_entity.type
_entity.pdbx_description
1 polymer ?
#
loop_
_entity_poly.entity_id
_entity_poly.type
_entity_poly.pdbx_seq_one_letter_code
_entity_poly.pdbx_strand_id
1 'polypeptide(L)' 'LFPFRQIAEEIKALNANVEKVAYSETISTNFSTIDTIPTFEIIWKNQVKPDIKTFENLRFQNWLRKKLKDESVIVIK' A
#
# COMPACT_ATOMS: atom_id res chain seq x y z
N LEU A 1 1.04 -18.18 -1.13
CA LEU A 1 0.27 -17.15 -1.83
C LEU A 1 -0.06 -15.99 -0.91
N PHE A 2 -0.08 -14.84 -1.48
CA PHE A 2 -0.32 -13.58 -0.80
C PHE A 2 -1.82 -13.39 -0.52
N PRO A 3 -2.26 -13.20 0.73
CA PRO A 3 -3.68 -13.11 1.06
C PRO A 3 -4.22 -11.69 0.80
N PHE A 4 -4.25 -11.29 -0.44
CA PHE A 4 -4.60 -9.92 -0.82
C PHE A 4 -5.98 -9.50 -0.33
N ARG A 5 -6.99 -10.36 -0.52
CA ARG A 5 -8.36 -10.01 -0.15
C ARG A 5 -8.49 -9.70 1.34
N GLN A 6 -7.87 -10.51 2.16
CA GLN A 6 -7.89 -10.31 3.60
C GLN A 6 -7.21 -8.99 3.99
N ILE A 7 -6.07 -8.70 3.37
CA ILE A 7 -5.33 -7.46 3.64
C ILE A 7 -6.14 -6.24 3.20
N ALA A 8 -6.78 -6.31 2.03
CA ALA A 8 -7.62 -5.22 1.54
C ALA A 8 -8.80 -4.96 2.49
N GLU A 9 -9.41 -6.03 3.01
CA GLU A 9 -10.51 -5.90 3.96
C GLU A 9 -10.03 -5.26 5.26
N GLU A 10 -8.83 -5.60 5.73
CA GLU A 10 -8.26 -4.99 6.91
C GLU A 10 -7.99 -3.49 6.69
N ILE A 11 -7.49 -3.13 5.53
CA ILE A 11 -7.27 -1.72 5.18
C ILE A 11 -8.59 -0.96 5.22
N LYS A 12 -9.64 -1.52 4.64
CA LYS A 12 -10.97 -0.91 4.65
C LYS A 12 -11.51 -0.75 6.07
N ALA A 13 -11.26 -1.74 6.91
CA ALA A 13 -11.70 -1.69 8.31
C ALA A 13 -10.94 -0.60 9.09
N LEU A 14 -9.67 -0.36 8.75
CA LEU A 14 -8.87 0.66 9.42
C LEU A 14 -9.24 2.07 8.97
N ASN A 15 -9.72 2.24 7.73
CA ASN A 15 -10.15 3.54 7.24
C ASN A 15 -11.25 3.38 6.20
N ALA A 16 -12.48 3.72 6.58
CA ALA A 16 -13.65 3.57 5.73
C ALA A 16 -13.64 4.48 4.50
N ASN A 17 -12.75 5.48 4.46
CA ASN A 17 -12.66 6.40 3.32
C ASN A 17 -11.81 5.83 2.19
N VAL A 18 -11.27 4.64 2.34
CA VAL A 18 -10.62 3.93 1.25
C VAL A 18 -11.72 3.40 0.33
N GLU A 19 -11.62 3.72 -0.96
CA GLU A 19 -12.59 3.25 -1.94
C GLU A 19 -12.14 1.97 -2.61
N LYS A 20 -10.84 1.87 -2.92
CA LYS A 20 -10.25 0.72 -3.61
C LYS A 20 -8.84 0.47 -3.11
N VAL A 21 -8.42 -0.78 -3.18
CA VAL A 21 -7.03 -1.16 -2.94
C VAL A 21 -6.58 -2.00 -4.12
N ALA A 22 -5.42 -1.67 -4.67
CA ALA A 22 -4.81 -2.44 -5.74
C ALA A 22 -3.44 -2.92 -5.30
N TYR A 23 -2.99 -4.03 -5.84
CA TYR A 23 -1.69 -4.60 -5.55
C TYR A 23 -0.98 -4.92 -6.86
N SER A 24 0.31 -4.60 -6.91
CA SER A 24 1.16 -4.99 -8.03
C SER A 24 2.57 -5.20 -7.52
N GLU A 25 3.41 -5.80 -8.37
CA GLU A 25 4.83 -5.90 -8.07
C GLU A 25 5.57 -5.01 -9.07
N THR A 26 6.33 -4.07 -8.53
CA THR A 26 7.11 -3.14 -9.33
C THR A 26 8.50 -3.70 -9.50
N ILE A 27 8.92 -3.91 -10.74
CA ILE A 27 10.27 -4.38 -11.05
C ILE A 27 11.13 -3.15 -11.28
N SER A 28 12.22 -3.06 -10.54
CA SER A 28 13.07 -1.88 -10.53
C SER A 28 14.54 -2.30 -10.63
N THR A 29 15.38 -1.46 -11.26
CA THR A 29 16.80 -1.72 -11.32
C THR A 29 17.60 -0.43 -11.10
N ASN A 30 18.72 -0.57 -10.40
CA ASN A 30 19.73 0.49 -10.30
C ASN A 30 20.88 0.23 -11.26
N PHE A 31 20.66 -0.67 -12.24
CA PHE A 31 21.63 -1.12 -13.25
C PHE A 31 22.73 -2.03 -12.71
N SER A 32 22.70 -2.33 -11.41
CA SER A 32 23.57 -3.37 -10.78
C SER A 32 22.74 -4.56 -10.33
N THR A 33 21.55 -4.30 -9.79
CA THR A 33 20.65 -5.36 -9.32
C THR A 33 19.24 -5.08 -9.82
N ILE A 34 18.41 -6.11 -9.77
CA ILE A 34 16.98 -6.00 -10.11
C ILE A 34 16.20 -6.39 -8.87
N ASP A 35 15.25 -5.52 -8.46
CA ASP A 35 14.41 -5.75 -7.30
C ASP A 35 12.96 -5.83 -7.70
N THR A 36 12.19 -6.65 -6.97
CA THR A 36 10.75 -6.71 -7.11
C THR A 36 10.14 -6.11 -5.84
N ILE A 37 9.36 -5.04 -6.00
CA ILE A 37 8.84 -4.27 -4.88
C ILE A 37 7.33 -4.46 -4.78
N PRO A 38 6.82 -5.03 -3.67
CA PRO A 38 5.37 -5.09 -3.44
C PRO A 38 4.81 -3.69 -3.34
N THR A 39 3.84 -3.37 -4.19
CA THR A 39 3.30 -2.02 -4.31
C THR A 39 1.78 -2.05 -4.08
N PHE A 40 1.33 -1.32 -3.08
CA PHE A 40 -0.10 -1.14 -2.81
C PHE A 40 -0.52 0.24 -3.28
N GLU A 41 -1.62 0.29 -4.01
CA GLU A 41 -2.22 1.55 -4.42
C GLU A 41 -3.53 1.72 -3.67
N ILE A 42 -3.67 2.81 -2.95
CA ILE A 42 -4.89 3.10 -2.21
C ILE A 42 -5.63 4.22 -2.92
N ILE A 43 -6.83 3.92 -3.38
CA ILE A 43 -7.71 4.89 -4.02
C ILE A 43 -8.69 5.38 -2.97
N TRP A 44 -8.67 6.68 -2.70
CA TRP A 44 -9.46 7.32 -1.66
C TRP A 44 -10.75 7.88 -2.23
N LYS A 45 -11.76 7.98 -1.38
CA LYS A 45 -12.98 8.69 -1.74
C LYS A 45 -12.69 10.17 -1.96
N ASN A 46 -13.50 10.82 -2.79
CA ASN A 46 -13.23 12.19 -3.25
C ASN A 46 -13.12 13.23 -2.13
N GLN A 47 -13.83 13.02 -1.02
CA GLN A 47 -13.86 13.99 0.07
C GLN A 47 -12.59 14.00 0.94
N VAL A 48 -11.69 13.06 0.75
CA VAL A 48 -10.48 12.99 1.56
C VAL A 48 -9.47 14.03 1.08
N LYS A 49 -8.94 14.84 2.01
CA LYS A 49 -7.98 15.89 1.67
C LYS A 49 -6.60 15.30 1.37
N PRO A 50 -5.80 15.97 0.50
CA PRO A 50 -4.48 15.44 0.11
C PRO A 50 -3.50 15.21 1.26
N ASP A 51 -3.48 16.09 2.27
CA ASP A 51 -2.59 15.93 3.41
C ASP A 51 -2.99 14.71 4.26
N ILE A 52 -4.29 14.47 4.39
CA ILE A 52 -4.80 13.28 5.08
C ILE A 52 -4.40 12.02 4.31
N LYS A 53 -4.53 12.05 2.98
CA LYS A 53 -4.12 10.91 2.14
C LYS A 53 -2.65 10.57 2.35
N THR A 54 -1.79 11.58 2.33
CA THR A 54 -0.35 11.39 2.50
C THR A 54 -0.03 10.78 3.85
N PHE A 55 -0.63 11.30 4.89
CA PHE A 55 -0.43 10.80 6.25
C PHE A 55 -0.87 9.35 6.39
N GLU A 56 -2.08 9.04 5.89
CA GLU A 56 -2.64 7.70 6.01
C GLU A 56 -1.89 6.70 5.12
N ASN A 57 -1.42 7.12 3.95
CA ASN A 57 -0.61 6.25 3.10
C ASN A 57 0.68 5.84 3.82
N LEU A 58 1.30 6.78 4.53
CA LEU A 58 2.51 6.46 5.29
C LEU A 58 2.21 5.49 6.44
N ARG A 59 1.09 5.70 7.13
CA ARG A 59 0.65 4.78 8.18
C ARG A 59 0.42 3.38 7.64
N PHE A 60 -0.28 3.26 6.53
CA PHE A 60 -0.54 1.96 5.90
C PHE A 60 0.76 1.32 5.43
N GLN A 61 1.68 2.11 4.89
CA GLN A 61 2.97 1.57 4.46
C GLN A 61 3.73 0.94 5.64
N ASN A 62 3.80 1.63 6.75
CA ASN A 62 4.47 1.12 7.95
C ASN A 62 3.77 -0.13 8.50
N TRP A 63 2.44 -0.10 8.51
CA TRP A 63 1.65 -1.24 8.97
C TRP A 63 1.86 -2.47 8.07
N LEU A 64 1.84 -2.27 6.74
CA LEU A 64 2.02 -3.35 5.79
C LEU A 64 3.43 -3.95 5.86
N ARG A 65 4.44 -3.11 6.05
CA ARG A 65 5.81 -3.59 6.20
C ARG A 65 5.94 -4.54 7.39
N LYS A 66 5.29 -4.21 8.50
CA LYS A 66 5.30 -5.07 9.68
C LYS A 66 4.47 -6.32 9.47
N LYS A 67 3.28 -6.18 8.89
CA LYS A 67 2.37 -7.29 8.68
C LYS A 67 2.94 -8.32 7.72
N LEU A 68 3.56 -7.87 6.64
CA LEU A 68 4.14 -8.74 5.62
C LEU A 68 5.61 -9.08 5.90
N LYS A 69 6.20 -8.48 6.92
CA LYS A 69 7.61 -8.66 7.27
C LYS A 69 8.52 -8.36 6.08
N ASP A 70 8.22 -7.26 5.39
CA ASP A 70 8.94 -6.86 4.19
C ASP A 70 9.08 -5.35 4.17
N GLU A 71 10.31 -4.87 4.39
CA GLU A 71 10.61 -3.44 4.47
C GLU A 71 10.58 -2.75 3.10
N SER A 72 10.49 -3.52 2.01
CA SER A 72 10.47 -2.94 0.68
C SER A 72 9.07 -2.53 0.20
N VAL A 73 8.02 -2.90 0.95
CA VAL A 73 6.64 -2.56 0.59
C VAL A 73 6.47 -1.05 0.48
N ILE A 74 5.81 -0.60 -0.58
CA ILE A 74 5.47 0.81 -0.74
C ILE A 74 3.97 0.97 -0.94
N VAL A 75 3.46 2.12 -0.53
CA VAL A 75 2.07 2.52 -0.73
C VAL A 75 2.07 3.81 -1.53
N ILE A 76 1.32 3.84 -2.62
CA ILE A 76 1.25 4.99 -3.52
C ILE A 76 -0.15 5.57 -3.55
N LYS A 77 -0.23 6.82 -3.95
CA LYS A 77 -1.43 7.68 -4.02
C LYS A 77 -2.00 8.06 -2.63
#